data_f4b50e606497caebd91b558c599deaa2
#
_entry.id   f4b50e606497caebd91b558c599deaa2
#
_cell.length_a   1.000
_cell.length_b   1.000
_cell.length_c   1.000
_cell.angle_alpha   90.00
_cell.angle_beta   90.00
_cell.angle_gamma   90.00
#
_symmetry.space_group_name_H-M   'P 1'
#
loop_
_entity.id
_entity.type
_entity.pdbx_description
1 polymer ?
#
loop_
_entity_poly.entity_id
_entity_poly.type
_entity_poly.pdbx_seq_one_letter_code
_entity_poly.pdbx_strand_id
1 'polypeptide(L)'
;MIRDITLGQYYPGDSWVHRLDARTKIIATLLYLIELFVVNNFYGFLITAAVLFAVIALSKVPLKFIFRGLTAVFLIIAFTFLLNLFMVDGRVLWHWKFLTITYEGLSRAFFMAIRLVLIIIGSSIMTLTTKPVELTDGLEKLLSPFSKIGLPSHEIALMMTIALRFIPTLMEETDKIIKAQQARGADFESGNLIQKAKNMVPLLVPLFISAFRRANDLAMAMEARGYHGGEGRTKMHPLEYKKTDKIAYLVLLVYLALMFLVSRYMKIETW
;
A
#
# COMPACT_ATOMS: atom_id res chain seq x y z
N MET A 1 11.51 -11.49 -17.01
CA MET A 1 11.60 -10.54 -15.88
C MET A 1 10.41 -9.57 -15.73
N ILE A 2 9.76 -9.12 -16.81
CA ILE A 2 8.66 -8.12 -16.73
C ILE A 2 7.27 -8.76 -16.51
N ARG A 3 7.12 -10.06 -16.71
CA ARG A 3 5.84 -10.80 -16.62
C ARG A 3 5.24 -10.91 -15.20
N ASP A 4 6.01 -10.61 -14.15
CA ASP A 4 5.58 -10.78 -12.76
C ASP A 4 5.10 -9.47 -12.11
N ILE A 5 5.01 -8.37 -12.87
CA ILE A 5 4.44 -7.12 -12.38
C ILE A 5 2.92 -7.25 -12.40
N THR A 6 2.35 -7.77 -11.33
CA THR A 6 0.91 -7.71 -11.11
C THR A 6 0.51 -6.27 -10.80
N LEU A 7 -0.28 -5.67 -11.70
CA LEU A 7 -0.89 -4.36 -11.51
C LEU A 7 -1.86 -4.40 -10.33
N GLY A 8 -1.36 -4.01 -9.15
CA GLY A 8 -2.10 -4.08 -7.90
C GLY A 8 -2.19 -5.52 -7.38
N GLN A 9 -2.01 -5.69 -6.10
CA GLN A 9 -2.15 -6.99 -5.43
C GLN A 9 -3.62 -7.34 -5.15
N TYR A 10 -4.57 -6.79 -5.93
CA TYR A 10 -6.00 -7.06 -5.73
C TYR A 10 -6.31 -8.54 -5.90
N TYR A 11 -6.89 -9.14 -4.86
CA TYR A 11 -7.43 -10.49 -4.89
C TYR A 11 -8.93 -10.44 -5.21
N PRO A 12 -9.39 -10.97 -6.35
CA PRO A 12 -10.81 -10.97 -6.70
C PRO A 12 -11.56 -11.89 -5.73
N GLY A 13 -12.43 -11.31 -4.92
CA GLY A 13 -13.24 -12.00 -3.95
C GLY A 13 -14.53 -11.25 -3.67
N ASP A 14 -15.54 -11.96 -3.17
CA ASP A 14 -16.80 -11.38 -2.70
C ASP A 14 -16.93 -11.59 -1.20
N SER A 15 -16.51 -10.59 -0.43
CA SER A 15 -16.62 -10.57 1.01
C SER A 15 -17.20 -9.24 1.50
N TRP A 16 -17.60 -9.20 2.77
CA TRP A 16 -18.08 -7.97 3.38
C TRP A 16 -17.06 -6.82 3.26
N VAL A 17 -15.75 -7.13 3.44
CA VAL A 17 -14.67 -6.15 3.31
C VAL A 17 -14.51 -5.68 1.85
N HIS A 18 -14.64 -6.56 0.85
CA HIS A 18 -14.55 -6.18 -0.56
C HIS A 18 -15.66 -5.19 -0.97
N ARG A 19 -16.86 -5.34 -0.37
CA ARG A 19 -18.05 -4.52 -0.70
C ARG A 19 -18.03 -3.13 -0.06
N LEU A 20 -17.09 -2.84 0.85
CA LEU A 20 -16.94 -1.52 1.46
C LEU A 20 -16.44 -0.50 0.44
N ASP A 21 -16.89 0.75 0.60
CA ASP A 21 -16.41 1.88 -0.19
C ASP A 21 -14.90 2.10 0.01
N ALA A 22 -14.19 2.44 -1.06
CA ALA A 22 -12.75 2.68 -1.02
C ALA A 22 -12.37 3.78 -0.03
N ARG A 23 -13.19 4.83 0.12
CA ARG A 23 -12.98 5.90 1.11
C ARG A 23 -13.00 5.36 2.55
N THR A 24 -13.95 4.48 2.85
CA THR A 24 -14.07 3.84 4.17
C THR A 24 -12.83 3.00 4.47
N LYS A 25 -12.34 2.23 3.50
CA LYS A 25 -11.12 1.41 3.65
C LYS A 25 -9.87 2.26 3.84
N ILE A 26 -9.70 3.34 3.07
CA ILE A 26 -8.56 4.25 3.19
C ILE A 26 -8.54 4.90 4.58
N ILE A 27 -9.68 5.47 5.02
CA ILE A 27 -9.79 6.13 6.32
C ILE A 27 -9.55 5.13 7.46
N ALA A 28 -10.18 3.94 7.38
CA ALA A 28 -10.04 2.91 8.40
C ALA A 28 -8.59 2.43 8.52
N THR A 29 -7.91 2.20 7.37
CA THR A 29 -6.50 1.80 7.37
C THR A 29 -5.60 2.90 7.91
N LEU A 30 -5.83 4.16 7.54
CA LEU A 30 -5.04 5.28 8.02
C LEU A 30 -5.18 5.46 9.54
N LEU A 31 -6.40 5.41 10.07
CA LEU A 31 -6.66 5.51 11.50
C LEU A 31 -6.07 4.31 12.27
N TYR A 32 -6.18 3.11 11.72
CA TYR A 32 -5.52 1.91 12.24
C TYR A 32 -3.99 2.06 12.31
N LEU A 33 -3.36 2.60 11.26
CA LEU A 33 -1.92 2.83 11.25
C LEU A 33 -1.51 3.86 12.30
N ILE A 34 -2.25 4.98 12.41
CA ILE A 34 -1.98 6.01 13.43
C ILE A 34 -2.10 5.43 14.83
N GLU A 35 -3.16 4.65 15.07
CA GLU A 35 -3.40 4.00 16.36
C GLU A 35 -2.23 3.09 16.76
N LEU A 36 -1.69 2.27 15.84
CA LEU A 36 -0.55 1.41 16.11
C LEU A 36 0.71 2.15 16.59
N PHE A 37 0.88 3.42 16.21
CA PHE A 37 1.98 4.24 16.72
C PHE A 37 1.69 4.83 18.11
N VAL A 38 0.44 5.01 18.46
CA VAL A 38 0.02 5.53 19.77
C VAL A 38 0.02 4.45 20.85
N VAL A 39 -0.24 3.21 20.46
CA VAL A 39 -0.31 2.06 21.38
C VAL A 39 1.09 1.57 21.75
N ASN A 40 1.35 1.55 23.08
CA ASN A 40 2.61 1.06 23.67
C ASN A 40 2.41 -0.02 24.74
N ASN A 41 1.20 -0.58 24.89
CA ASN A 41 0.85 -1.58 25.90
C ASN A 41 0.54 -2.94 25.25
N PHE A 42 0.91 -4.01 25.96
CA PHE A 42 0.67 -5.38 25.51
C PHE A 42 -0.82 -5.66 25.19
N TYR A 43 -1.72 -5.20 26.05
CA TYR A 43 -3.18 -5.39 25.84
C TYR A 43 -3.69 -4.68 24.59
N GLY A 44 -3.17 -3.50 24.28
CA GLY A 44 -3.49 -2.79 23.05
C GLY A 44 -3.07 -3.59 21.82
N PHE A 45 -1.84 -4.13 21.79
CA PHE A 45 -1.42 -4.99 20.68
C PHE A 45 -2.26 -6.26 20.56
N LEU A 46 -2.71 -6.85 21.67
CA LEU A 46 -3.56 -8.03 21.66
C LEU A 46 -4.94 -7.72 21.03
N ILE A 47 -5.54 -6.60 21.43
CA ILE A 47 -6.84 -6.15 20.88
C ILE A 47 -6.69 -5.84 19.38
N THR A 48 -5.67 -5.10 19.00
CA THR A 48 -5.39 -4.76 17.60
C THR A 48 -5.17 -6.02 16.76
N ALA A 49 -4.41 -6.99 17.27
CA ALA A 49 -4.22 -8.27 16.60
C ALA A 49 -5.54 -9.05 16.46
N ALA A 50 -6.38 -9.07 17.49
CA ALA A 50 -7.69 -9.73 17.46
C ALA A 50 -8.63 -9.08 16.41
N VAL A 51 -8.70 -7.74 16.38
CA VAL A 51 -9.49 -7.00 15.38
C VAL A 51 -8.95 -7.26 13.97
N LEU A 52 -7.64 -7.22 13.79
CA LEU A 52 -7.02 -7.51 12.49
C LEU A 52 -7.34 -8.94 12.04
N PHE A 53 -7.25 -9.91 12.95
CA PHE A 53 -7.61 -11.30 12.64
C PHE A 53 -9.09 -11.45 12.24
N ALA A 54 -9.99 -10.74 12.93
CA ALA A 54 -11.40 -10.69 12.56
C ALA A 54 -11.60 -10.10 11.15
N VAL A 55 -10.90 -9.01 10.81
CA VAL A 55 -10.95 -8.40 9.47
C VAL A 55 -10.40 -9.36 8.41
N ILE A 56 -9.31 -10.09 8.69
CA ILE A 56 -8.76 -11.13 7.80
C ILE A 56 -9.81 -12.22 7.55
N ALA A 57 -10.42 -12.74 8.59
CA ALA A 57 -11.45 -13.77 8.48
C ALA A 57 -12.67 -13.30 7.65
N LEU A 58 -13.12 -12.05 7.88
CA LEU A 58 -14.21 -11.43 7.12
C LEU A 58 -13.82 -11.12 5.67
N SER A 59 -12.54 -10.89 5.38
CA SER A 59 -12.06 -10.59 4.03
C SER A 59 -12.07 -11.81 3.12
N LYS A 60 -12.02 -13.02 3.68
CA LYS A 60 -11.91 -14.30 2.94
C LYS A 60 -10.69 -14.37 2.00
N VAL A 61 -9.69 -13.54 2.23
CA VAL A 61 -8.43 -13.56 1.46
C VAL A 61 -7.57 -14.72 1.98
N PRO A 62 -7.05 -15.59 1.09
CA PRO A 62 -6.16 -16.68 1.52
C PRO A 62 -4.90 -16.14 2.21
N LEU A 63 -4.55 -16.69 3.35
CA LEU A 63 -3.40 -16.29 4.17
C LEU A 63 -2.08 -16.26 3.37
N LYS A 64 -1.96 -17.12 2.36
CA LYS A 64 -0.79 -17.17 1.47
C LYS A 64 -0.46 -15.80 0.83
N PHE A 65 -1.47 -15.04 0.41
CA PHE A 65 -1.27 -13.72 -0.21
C PHE A 65 -0.87 -12.67 0.84
N ILE A 66 -1.41 -12.77 2.05
CA ILE A 66 -1.07 -11.89 3.17
C ILE A 66 0.38 -12.12 3.60
N PHE A 67 0.80 -13.38 3.78
CA PHE A 67 2.18 -13.73 4.16
C PHE A 67 3.20 -13.39 3.07
N ARG A 68 2.80 -13.33 1.80
CA ARG A 68 3.70 -12.90 0.72
C ARG A 68 4.16 -11.45 0.90
N GLY A 69 3.32 -10.59 1.45
CA GLY A 69 3.70 -9.23 1.84
C GLY A 69 4.75 -9.20 2.95
N LEU A 70 4.65 -10.12 3.92
CA LEU A 70 5.62 -10.23 5.01
C LEU A 70 7.00 -10.71 4.54
N THR A 71 7.06 -11.65 3.59
CA THR A 71 8.34 -12.17 3.08
C THR A 71 9.19 -11.08 2.43
N ALA A 72 8.56 -10.12 1.75
CA ALA A 72 9.28 -9.01 1.13
C ALA A 72 9.97 -8.07 2.15
N VAL A 73 9.43 -7.99 3.37
CA VAL A 73 9.88 -7.06 4.42
C VAL A 73 10.56 -7.81 5.58
N PHE A 74 10.64 -9.13 5.50
CA PHE A 74 11.21 -9.98 6.56
C PHE A 74 12.63 -9.56 6.97
N LEU A 75 13.47 -9.20 6.01
CA LEU A 75 14.84 -8.76 6.27
C LEU A 75 14.87 -7.47 7.11
N ILE A 76 13.94 -6.53 6.86
CA ILE A 76 13.82 -5.28 7.62
C ILE A 76 13.34 -5.58 9.03
N ILE A 77 12.35 -6.47 9.19
CA ILE A 77 11.84 -6.88 10.50
C ILE A 77 12.96 -7.54 11.31
N ALA A 78 13.69 -8.49 10.71
CA ALA A 78 14.81 -9.17 11.35
C ALA A 78 15.94 -8.19 11.75
N PHE A 79 16.28 -7.26 10.87
CA PHE A 79 17.29 -6.24 11.13
C PHE A 79 16.88 -5.31 12.27
N THR A 80 15.64 -4.82 12.27
CA THR A 80 15.10 -3.97 13.33
C THR A 80 15.04 -4.71 14.66
N PHE A 81 14.65 -5.99 14.63
CA PHE A 81 14.65 -6.85 15.83
C PHE A 81 16.06 -6.97 16.42
N LEU A 82 17.06 -7.29 15.59
CA LEU A 82 18.46 -7.41 16.04
C LEU A 82 19.02 -6.10 16.60
N LEU A 83 18.75 -4.97 15.92
CA LEU A 83 19.18 -3.66 16.42
C LEU A 83 18.59 -3.37 17.80
N ASN A 84 17.29 -3.54 17.99
CA ASN A 84 16.66 -3.28 19.29
C ASN A 84 17.14 -4.27 20.37
N LEU A 85 17.43 -5.51 20.00
CA LEU A 85 17.90 -6.53 20.92
C LEU A 85 19.27 -6.19 21.54
N PHE A 86 20.19 -5.63 20.73
CA PHE A 86 21.58 -5.40 21.15
C PHE A 86 21.92 -3.95 21.46
N MET A 87 21.15 -2.97 20.96
CA MET A 87 21.47 -1.54 21.13
C MET A 87 20.67 -0.86 22.25
N VAL A 88 19.72 -1.54 22.87
CA VAL A 88 18.93 -0.95 23.95
C VAL A 88 19.56 -1.30 25.30
N ASP A 89 19.94 -0.25 26.05
CA ASP A 89 20.45 -0.39 27.39
C ASP A 89 19.37 -0.75 28.42
N GLY A 90 19.73 -1.56 29.44
CA GLY A 90 18.80 -1.97 30.49
C GLY A 90 19.35 -3.07 31.35
N ARG A 91 18.47 -3.82 32.05
CA ARG A 91 18.86 -4.94 32.90
C ARG A 91 19.44 -6.07 32.08
N VAL A 92 20.72 -6.38 32.30
CA VAL A 92 21.46 -7.39 31.56
C VAL A 92 20.89 -8.78 31.89
N LEU A 93 20.35 -9.47 30.89
CA LEU A 93 19.93 -10.87 30.96
C LEU A 93 21.07 -11.80 30.59
N TRP A 94 21.88 -11.42 29.61
CA TRP A 94 22.98 -12.22 29.13
C TRP A 94 24.07 -11.33 28.55
N HIS A 95 25.33 -11.59 28.87
CA HIS A 95 26.48 -10.85 28.43
C HIS A 95 27.51 -11.78 27.81
N TRP A 96 27.90 -11.52 26.56
CA TRP A 96 28.93 -12.26 25.85
C TRP A 96 29.87 -11.29 25.10
N LYS A 97 31.05 -11.06 25.68
CA LYS A 97 32.07 -10.15 25.18
C LYS A 97 31.54 -8.74 24.84
N PHE A 98 31.15 -8.54 23.57
CA PHE A 98 30.66 -7.25 23.05
C PHE A 98 29.13 -7.19 22.91
N LEU A 99 28.42 -8.31 23.09
CA LEU A 99 26.98 -8.41 22.89
C LEU A 99 26.29 -8.54 24.24
N THR A 100 25.46 -7.55 24.58
CA THR A 100 24.61 -7.56 25.79
C THR A 100 23.15 -7.66 25.35
N ILE A 101 22.46 -8.67 25.86
CA ILE A 101 21.01 -8.77 25.74
C ILE A 101 20.40 -8.29 27.03
N THR A 102 19.57 -7.25 26.93
CA THR A 102 18.86 -6.66 28.06
C THR A 102 17.40 -7.07 28.04
N TYR A 103 16.73 -7.07 29.18
CA TYR A 103 15.29 -7.35 29.29
C TYR A 103 14.48 -6.31 28.51
N GLU A 104 14.83 -5.04 28.65
CA GLU A 104 14.22 -3.91 27.95
C GLU A 104 14.46 -4.00 26.43
N GLY A 105 15.68 -4.40 26.02
CA GLY A 105 16.02 -4.62 24.61
C GLY A 105 15.19 -5.74 23.98
N LEU A 106 15.07 -6.87 24.66
CA LEU A 106 14.27 -8.01 24.19
C LEU A 106 12.79 -7.65 24.08
N SER A 107 12.24 -6.98 25.09
CA SER A 107 10.86 -6.54 25.09
C SER A 107 10.58 -5.56 23.96
N ARG A 108 11.44 -4.54 23.81
CA ARG A 108 11.34 -3.54 22.75
C ARG A 108 11.46 -4.15 21.35
N ALA A 109 12.41 -5.07 21.16
CA ALA A 109 12.58 -5.79 19.90
C ALA A 109 11.31 -6.56 19.52
N PHE A 110 10.69 -7.25 20.49
CA PHE A 110 9.47 -8.03 20.26
C PHE A 110 8.26 -7.14 19.92
N PHE A 111 8.05 -6.05 20.67
CA PHE A 111 6.96 -5.11 20.39
C PHE A 111 7.13 -4.41 19.04
N MET A 112 8.36 -4.01 18.68
CA MET A 112 8.62 -3.42 17.36
C MET A 112 8.40 -4.41 16.22
N ALA A 113 8.83 -5.67 16.38
CA ALA A 113 8.57 -6.69 15.38
C ALA A 113 7.07 -6.94 15.18
N ILE A 114 6.31 -7.09 16.27
CA ILE A 114 4.84 -7.23 16.21
C ILE A 114 4.21 -6.01 15.53
N ARG A 115 4.60 -4.79 15.91
CA ARG A 115 4.08 -3.56 15.30
C ARG A 115 4.29 -3.56 13.80
N LEU A 116 5.50 -3.86 13.32
CA LEU A 116 5.79 -3.92 11.89
C LEU A 116 4.93 -4.98 11.18
N VAL A 117 4.78 -6.15 11.77
CA VAL A 117 3.92 -7.22 11.23
C VAL A 117 2.48 -6.75 11.11
N LEU A 118 1.91 -6.11 12.15
CA LEU A 118 0.54 -5.61 12.15
C LEU A 118 0.34 -4.50 11.12
N ILE A 119 1.30 -3.56 10.99
CA ILE A 119 1.28 -2.51 9.96
C ILE A 119 1.22 -3.11 8.56
N ILE A 120 2.11 -4.08 8.28
CA ILE A 120 2.21 -4.70 6.95
C ILE A 120 0.94 -5.48 6.62
N ILE A 121 0.43 -6.28 7.55
CA ILE A 121 -0.78 -7.07 7.33
C ILE A 121 -1.99 -6.15 7.14
N GLY A 122 -2.17 -5.13 7.98
CA GLY A 122 -3.29 -4.21 7.89
C GLY A 122 -3.32 -3.43 6.56
N SER A 123 -2.18 -2.89 6.13
CA SER A 123 -2.07 -2.21 4.83
C SER A 123 -2.24 -3.18 3.65
N SER A 124 -1.73 -4.42 3.76
CA SER A 124 -1.91 -5.44 2.72
C SER A 124 -3.36 -5.82 2.50
N ILE A 125 -4.18 -5.91 3.57
CA ILE A 125 -5.61 -6.21 3.43
C ILE A 125 -6.33 -5.14 2.62
N MET A 126 -6.04 -3.87 2.85
CA MET A 126 -6.63 -2.77 2.05
C MET A 126 -6.29 -2.95 0.57
N THR A 127 -5.02 -3.23 0.25
CA THR A 127 -4.55 -3.39 -1.13
C THR A 127 -5.12 -4.64 -1.79
N LEU A 128 -5.23 -5.75 -1.05
CA LEU A 128 -5.77 -7.02 -1.54
C LEU A 128 -7.29 -6.97 -1.75
N THR A 129 -8.02 -6.12 -1.03
CA THR A 129 -9.48 -6.03 -1.08
C THR A 129 -10.03 -4.85 -1.88
N THR A 130 -9.16 -4.00 -2.45
CA THR A 130 -9.59 -2.80 -3.17
C THR A 130 -8.95 -2.74 -4.55
N LYS A 131 -9.75 -2.51 -5.58
CA LYS A 131 -9.22 -2.35 -6.95
C LYS A 131 -8.46 -1.03 -7.05
N PRO A 132 -7.33 -0.98 -7.79
CA PRO A 132 -6.54 0.24 -7.95
C PRO A 132 -7.35 1.45 -8.45
N VAL A 133 -8.30 1.23 -9.37
CA VAL A 133 -9.17 2.29 -9.88
C VAL A 133 -10.14 2.81 -8.81
N GLU A 134 -10.71 1.93 -7.98
CA GLU A 134 -11.57 2.33 -6.86
C GLU A 134 -10.78 3.11 -5.80
N LEU A 135 -9.49 2.77 -5.63
CA LEU A 135 -8.58 3.46 -4.72
C LEU A 135 -8.29 4.88 -5.19
N THR A 136 -8.06 5.09 -6.50
CA THR A 136 -7.91 6.43 -7.09
C THR A 136 -9.17 7.27 -6.94
N ASP A 137 -10.33 6.69 -7.17
CA ASP A 137 -11.62 7.36 -6.99
C ASP A 137 -11.87 7.76 -5.53
N GLY A 138 -11.49 6.88 -4.60
CA GLY A 138 -11.55 7.14 -3.17
C GLY A 138 -10.64 8.30 -2.75
N LEU A 139 -9.39 8.30 -3.23
CA LEU A 139 -8.42 9.37 -2.99
C LEU A 139 -8.90 10.72 -3.55
N GLU A 140 -9.44 10.75 -4.77
CA GLU A 140 -10.00 11.97 -5.35
C GLU A 140 -11.05 12.61 -4.44
N LYS A 141 -11.99 11.77 -3.96
CA LYS A 141 -13.05 12.26 -3.07
C LYS A 141 -12.53 12.71 -1.71
N LEU A 142 -11.53 12.03 -1.16
CA LEU A 142 -10.90 12.42 0.11
C LEU A 142 -10.04 13.69 -0.04
N LEU A 143 -9.43 13.91 -1.20
CA LEU A 143 -8.63 15.09 -1.49
C LEU A 143 -9.47 16.27 -1.99
N SER A 144 -10.72 16.03 -2.41
CA SER A 144 -11.63 17.07 -2.93
C SER A 144 -11.81 18.30 -1.99
N PRO A 145 -11.88 18.17 -0.65
CA PRO A 145 -11.94 19.34 0.23
C PRO A 145 -10.71 20.25 0.13
N PHE A 146 -9.55 19.69 -0.20
CA PHE A 146 -8.28 20.40 -0.35
C PHE A 146 -8.15 21.14 -1.68
N SER A 147 -9.07 20.95 -2.63
CA SER A 147 -9.11 21.73 -3.88
C SER A 147 -9.30 23.21 -3.60
N LYS A 148 -9.95 23.58 -2.49
CA LYS A 148 -10.09 24.96 -2.03
C LYS A 148 -8.76 25.63 -1.66
N ILE A 149 -7.72 24.86 -1.40
CA ILE A 149 -6.36 25.31 -1.06
C ILE A 149 -5.44 25.23 -2.29
N GLY A 150 -6.00 24.97 -3.48
CA GLY A 150 -5.26 24.90 -4.74
C GLY A 150 -4.74 23.50 -5.12
N LEU A 151 -5.16 22.44 -4.43
CA LEU A 151 -4.76 21.07 -4.80
C LEU A 151 -5.64 20.57 -5.97
N PRO A 152 -5.07 20.27 -7.16
CA PRO A 152 -5.83 19.80 -8.32
C PRO A 152 -6.21 18.31 -8.17
N SER A 153 -7.11 18.01 -7.21
CA SER A 153 -7.46 16.61 -6.84
C SER A 153 -8.07 15.82 -8.00
N HIS A 154 -8.84 16.48 -8.85
CA HIS A 154 -9.46 15.84 -10.02
C HIS A 154 -8.41 15.48 -11.08
N GLU A 155 -7.51 16.40 -11.40
CA GLU A 155 -6.44 16.21 -12.37
C GLU A 155 -5.48 15.11 -11.93
N ILE A 156 -5.13 15.07 -10.65
CA ILE A 156 -4.30 13.99 -10.08
C ILE A 156 -5.00 12.64 -10.25
N ALA A 157 -6.28 12.53 -9.90
CA ALA A 157 -7.03 11.29 -10.04
C ALA A 157 -7.19 10.85 -11.50
N LEU A 158 -7.39 11.82 -12.41
CA LEU A 158 -7.44 11.56 -13.84
C LEU A 158 -6.11 11.01 -14.36
N MET A 159 -4.98 11.65 -13.98
CA MET A 159 -3.65 11.18 -14.35
C MET A 159 -3.39 9.76 -13.82
N MET A 160 -3.75 9.46 -12.57
CA MET A 160 -3.62 8.12 -11.99
C MET A 160 -4.48 7.08 -12.74
N THR A 161 -5.71 7.43 -13.08
CA THR A 161 -6.62 6.54 -13.82
C THR A 161 -6.10 6.23 -15.23
N ILE A 162 -5.59 7.26 -15.92
CA ILE A 162 -4.97 7.10 -17.26
C ILE A 162 -3.70 6.25 -17.14
N ALA A 163 -2.86 6.51 -16.16
CA ALA A 163 -1.64 5.72 -15.92
C ALA A 163 -1.98 4.24 -15.67
N LEU A 164 -2.92 3.93 -14.75
CA LEU A 164 -3.35 2.57 -14.46
C LEU A 164 -3.89 1.84 -15.71
N ARG A 165 -4.55 2.57 -16.61
CA ARG A 165 -5.05 2.01 -17.87
C ARG A 165 -3.92 1.72 -18.86
N PHE A 166 -2.92 2.59 -18.94
CA PHE A 166 -1.83 2.47 -19.91
C PHE A 166 -0.72 1.51 -19.50
N ILE A 167 -0.53 1.27 -18.19
CA ILE A 167 0.52 0.37 -17.71
C ILE A 167 0.46 -1.02 -18.37
N PRO A 168 -0.69 -1.75 -18.46
CA PRO A 168 -0.75 -3.04 -19.14
C PRO A 168 -0.31 -2.95 -20.60
N THR A 169 -0.79 -1.94 -21.31
CA THR A 169 -0.49 -1.75 -22.72
C THR A 169 0.99 -1.42 -22.95
N LEU A 170 1.58 -0.56 -22.09
CA LEU A 170 3.00 -0.25 -22.16
C LEU A 170 3.88 -1.46 -21.80
N MET A 171 3.43 -2.33 -20.90
CA MET A 171 4.13 -3.58 -20.59
C MET A 171 4.16 -4.52 -21.80
N GLU A 172 3.02 -4.71 -22.47
CA GLU A 172 2.96 -5.52 -23.69
C GLU A 172 3.84 -4.95 -24.81
N GLU A 173 3.87 -3.63 -24.93
CA GLU A 173 4.70 -2.94 -25.91
C GLU A 173 6.18 -3.08 -25.57
N THR A 174 6.54 -2.95 -24.30
CA THR A 174 7.89 -3.19 -23.81
C THR A 174 8.37 -4.59 -24.15
N ASP A 175 7.54 -5.63 -23.94
CA ASP A 175 7.89 -7.01 -24.30
C ASP A 175 8.10 -7.17 -25.83
N LYS A 176 7.30 -6.49 -26.66
CA LYS A 176 7.48 -6.49 -28.12
C LYS A 176 8.80 -5.81 -28.54
N ILE A 177 9.11 -4.65 -27.94
CA ILE A 177 10.36 -3.92 -28.23
C ILE A 177 11.56 -4.74 -27.77
N ILE A 178 11.55 -5.36 -26.58
CA ILE A 178 12.63 -6.22 -26.09
C ILE A 178 12.90 -7.34 -27.11
N LYS A 179 11.86 -8.07 -27.53
CA LYS A 179 12.01 -9.16 -28.50
C LYS A 179 12.56 -8.67 -29.84
N ALA A 180 12.10 -7.51 -30.32
CA ALA A 180 12.59 -6.93 -31.56
C ALA A 180 14.06 -6.49 -31.46
N GLN A 181 14.50 -5.93 -30.33
CA GLN A 181 15.87 -5.52 -30.10
C GLN A 181 16.80 -6.74 -29.90
N GLN A 182 16.33 -7.78 -29.21
CA GLN A 182 17.06 -9.04 -29.09
C GLN A 182 17.30 -9.70 -30.46
N ALA A 183 16.29 -9.69 -31.35
CA ALA A 183 16.43 -10.18 -32.71
C ALA A 183 17.45 -9.36 -33.54
N ARG A 184 17.71 -8.10 -33.16
CA ARG A 184 18.77 -7.24 -33.73
C ARG A 184 20.14 -7.40 -33.06
N GLY A 185 20.27 -8.36 -32.14
CA GLY A 185 21.51 -8.64 -31.42
C GLY A 185 21.74 -7.80 -30.16
N ALA A 186 20.72 -7.11 -29.66
CA ALA A 186 20.84 -6.39 -28.39
C ALA A 186 20.89 -7.39 -27.22
N ASP A 187 21.84 -7.20 -26.33
CA ASP A 187 21.99 -7.97 -25.11
C ASP A 187 21.71 -7.06 -23.89
N PHE A 188 20.68 -7.39 -23.13
CA PHE A 188 20.23 -6.64 -21.95
C PHE A 188 20.75 -7.21 -20.62
N GLU A 189 21.39 -8.39 -20.64
CA GLU A 189 21.75 -9.13 -19.42
C GLU A 189 23.24 -9.10 -19.12
N SER A 190 24.10 -9.01 -20.14
CA SER A 190 25.53 -9.04 -19.96
C SER A 190 26.15 -7.66 -19.72
N GLY A 191 27.33 -7.64 -19.07
CA GLY A 191 28.14 -6.45 -18.82
C GLY A 191 27.95 -5.79 -17.45
N ASN A 192 28.76 -4.75 -17.23
CA ASN A 192 28.72 -3.92 -16.01
C ASN A 192 27.44 -3.10 -15.94
N LEU A 193 27.10 -2.54 -14.75
CA LEU A 193 25.90 -1.71 -14.53
C LEU A 193 25.76 -0.56 -15.54
N ILE A 194 26.88 0.11 -15.90
CA ILE A 194 26.90 1.19 -16.88
C ILE A 194 26.58 0.66 -18.29
N GLN A 195 27.12 -0.51 -18.64
CA GLN A 195 26.85 -1.16 -19.92
C GLN A 195 25.38 -1.58 -20.03
N LYS A 196 24.84 -2.18 -18.97
CA LYS A 196 23.40 -2.52 -18.88
C LYS A 196 22.51 -1.29 -19.05
N ALA A 197 22.84 -0.18 -18.41
CA ALA A 197 22.11 1.08 -18.57
C ALA A 197 22.16 1.59 -20.03
N LYS A 198 23.32 1.56 -20.69
CA LYS A 198 23.45 1.92 -22.11
C LYS A 198 22.65 0.99 -23.02
N ASN A 199 22.66 -0.31 -22.74
CA ASN A 199 21.93 -1.30 -23.52
C ASN A 199 20.39 -1.14 -23.37
N MET A 200 19.91 -0.46 -22.32
CA MET A 200 18.49 -0.14 -22.15
C MET A 200 18.00 1.07 -22.97
N VAL A 201 18.90 1.94 -23.47
CA VAL A 201 18.53 3.13 -24.26
C VAL A 201 17.71 2.78 -25.51
N PRO A 202 18.08 1.76 -26.33
CA PRO A 202 17.30 1.33 -27.48
C PRO A 202 15.89 0.83 -27.16
N LEU A 203 15.63 0.50 -25.91
CA LEU A 203 14.30 0.14 -25.40
C LEU A 203 13.52 1.38 -24.94
N LEU A 204 14.20 2.28 -24.22
CA LEU A 204 13.54 3.45 -23.62
C LEU A 204 13.08 4.46 -24.68
N VAL A 205 13.89 4.72 -25.71
CA VAL A 205 13.55 5.73 -26.75
C VAL A 205 12.25 5.38 -27.51
N PRO A 206 12.09 4.16 -28.07
CA PRO A 206 10.85 3.78 -28.75
C PRO A 206 9.65 3.79 -27.82
N LEU A 207 9.82 3.33 -26.56
CA LEU A 207 8.77 3.30 -25.57
C LEU A 207 8.28 4.72 -25.24
N PHE A 208 9.22 5.67 -25.11
CA PHE A 208 8.91 7.07 -24.84
C PHE A 208 8.13 7.70 -26.00
N ILE A 209 8.57 7.48 -27.24
CA ILE A 209 7.89 7.98 -28.46
C ILE A 209 6.48 7.42 -28.54
N SER A 210 6.29 6.13 -28.26
CA SER A 210 4.98 5.48 -28.25
C SER A 210 4.07 6.05 -27.16
N ALA A 211 4.59 6.25 -25.95
CA ALA A 211 3.85 6.83 -24.83
C ALA A 211 3.37 8.27 -25.17
N PHE A 212 4.23 9.11 -25.76
CA PHE A 212 3.84 10.45 -26.20
C PHE A 212 2.79 10.43 -27.32
N ARG A 213 2.93 9.55 -28.30
CA ARG A 213 1.92 9.41 -29.36
C ARG A 213 0.56 9.04 -28.78
N ARG A 214 0.50 8.07 -27.87
CA ARG A 214 -0.73 7.68 -27.17
C ARG A 214 -1.31 8.80 -26.33
N ALA A 215 -0.46 9.58 -25.65
CA ALA A 215 -0.91 10.74 -24.89
C ALA A 215 -1.56 11.79 -25.78
N ASN A 216 -0.98 12.08 -26.94
CA ASN A 216 -1.56 13.00 -27.92
C ASN A 216 -2.88 12.46 -28.50
N ASP A 217 -2.94 11.18 -28.87
CA ASP A 217 -4.16 10.56 -29.38
C ASP A 217 -5.27 10.62 -28.34
N LEU A 218 -4.94 10.35 -27.06
CA LEU A 218 -5.91 10.45 -25.97
C LEU A 218 -6.37 11.89 -25.75
N ALA A 219 -5.46 12.85 -25.77
CA ALA A 219 -5.78 14.29 -25.60
C ALA A 219 -6.76 14.75 -26.68
N MET A 220 -6.46 14.44 -27.96
CA MET A 220 -7.35 14.75 -29.08
C MET A 220 -8.72 14.07 -28.95
N ALA A 221 -8.74 12.82 -28.53
CA ALA A 221 -10.00 12.09 -28.31
C ALA A 221 -10.83 12.68 -27.15
N MET A 222 -10.18 13.17 -26.09
CA MET A 222 -10.83 13.83 -24.96
C MET A 222 -11.41 15.18 -25.40
N GLU A 223 -10.63 15.96 -26.13
CA GLU A 223 -11.04 17.27 -26.66
C GLU A 223 -12.23 17.13 -27.64
N ALA A 224 -12.17 16.15 -28.55
CA ALA A 224 -13.28 15.84 -29.47
C ALA A 224 -14.57 15.40 -28.74
N ARG A 225 -14.44 14.88 -27.52
CA ARG A 225 -15.58 14.53 -26.65
C ARG A 225 -16.02 15.67 -25.73
N GLY A 226 -15.50 16.88 -25.92
CA GLY A 226 -15.86 18.05 -25.15
C GLY A 226 -15.31 18.04 -23.73
N TYR A 227 -14.12 17.49 -23.51
CA TYR A 227 -13.46 17.57 -22.21
C TYR A 227 -12.89 18.97 -21.98
N HIS A 228 -13.39 19.69 -20.97
CA HIS A 228 -12.97 21.03 -20.59
C HIS A 228 -12.52 21.11 -19.10
N GLY A 229 -11.96 20.06 -18.55
CA GLY A 229 -11.53 20.00 -17.15
C GLY A 229 -12.51 19.29 -16.23
N GLY A 230 -12.33 19.47 -14.91
CA GLY A 230 -13.08 18.78 -13.87
C GLY A 230 -14.41 19.41 -13.47
N GLU A 231 -14.62 20.68 -13.81
CA GLU A 231 -15.81 21.42 -13.38
C GLU A 231 -17.09 20.90 -14.08
N GLY A 232 -18.17 20.72 -13.31
CA GLY A 232 -19.47 20.29 -13.83
C GLY A 232 -19.57 18.82 -14.26
N ARG A 233 -18.54 18.00 -14.07
CA ARG A 233 -18.56 16.58 -14.47
C ARG A 233 -19.24 15.68 -13.44
N THR A 234 -19.97 14.71 -13.95
CA THR A 234 -20.54 13.61 -13.17
C THR A 234 -19.81 12.30 -13.52
N LYS A 235 -19.69 11.40 -12.53
CA LYS A 235 -19.14 10.05 -12.77
C LYS A 235 -20.25 9.08 -13.15
N MET A 236 -19.98 8.21 -14.13
CA MET A 236 -20.91 7.17 -14.54
C MET A 236 -21.18 6.15 -13.41
N HIS A 237 -20.18 5.89 -12.57
CA HIS A 237 -20.28 5.04 -11.38
C HIS A 237 -19.79 5.86 -10.17
N PRO A 238 -20.66 6.68 -9.55
CA PRO A 238 -20.28 7.45 -8.37
C PRO A 238 -20.06 6.53 -7.17
N LEU A 239 -19.11 6.91 -6.31
CA LEU A 239 -18.95 6.24 -5.01
C LEU A 239 -20.12 6.63 -4.09
N GLU A 240 -20.85 5.63 -3.61
CA GLU A 240 -22.00 5.81 -2.73
C GLU A 240 -21.80 5.06 -1.42
N TYR A 241 -21.99 5.76 -0.30
CA TYR A 241 -21.96 5.12 1.02
C TYR A 241 -23.14 4.18 1.21
N LYS A 242 -22.87 2.91 1.45
CA LYS A 242 -23.87 1.88 1.72
C LYS A 242 -24.08 1.72 3.23
N LYS A 243 -25.13 0.96 3.62
CA LYS A 243 -25.37 0.61 5.02
C LYS A 243 -24.17 -0.12 5.65
N THR A 244 -23.44 -0.91 4.87
CA THR A 244 -22.21 -1.59 5.26
C THR A 244 -21.12 -0.63 5.71
N ASP A 245 -20.99 0.53 5.04
CA ASP A 245 -19.98 1.53 5.37
C ASP A 245 -20.29 2.23 6.71
N LYS A 246 -21.58 2.50 6.97
CA LYS A 246 -22.01 3.05 8.25
C LYS A 246 -21.71 2.11 9.41
N ILE A 247 -21.93 0.81 9.22
CA ILE A 247 -21.58 -0.21 10.22
C ILE A 247 -20.04 -0.25 10.40
N ALA A 248 -19.28 -0.19 9.33
CA ALA A 248 -17.82 -0.18 9.40
C ALA A 248 -17.30 1.04 10.18
N TYR A 249 -17.85 2.24 9.95
CA TYR A 249 -17.50 3.44 10.73
C TYR A 249 -17.88 3.31 12.20
N LEU A 250 -19.05 2.70 12.52
CA LEU A 250 -19.45 2.45 13.91
C LEU A 250 -18.45 1.50 14.60
N VAL A 251 -18.10 0.40 13.95
CA VAL A 251 -17.11 -0.56 14.46
C VAL A 251 -15.76 0.10 14.67
N LEU A 252 -15.33 0.92 13.70
CA LEU A 252 -14.08 1.67 13.79
C LEU A 252 -14.08 2.64 14.98
N LEU A 253 -15.19 3.36 15.19
CA LEU A 253 -15.34 4.30 16.29
C LEU A 253 -15.29 3.57 17.65
N VAL A 254 -16.00 2.46 17.78
CA VAL A 254 -15.98 1.61 18.99
C VAL A 254 -14.55 1.09 19.24
N TYR A 255 -13.88 0.62 18.20
CA TYR A 255 -12.48 0.18 18.28
C TYR A 255 -11.57 1.29 18.80
N LEU A 256 -11.61 2.49 18.19
CA LEU A 256 -10.78 3.62 18.60
C LEU A 256 -11.10 4.08 20.02
N ALA A 257 -12.37 4.10 20.41
CA ALA A 257 -12.78 4.42 21.77
C ALA A 257 -12.26 3.39 22.79
N LEU A 258 -12.33 2.10 22.46
CA LEU A 258 -11.77 1.01 23.27
C LEU A 258 -10.26 1.19 23.44
N MET A 259 -9.54 1.48 22.35
CA MET A 259 -8.11 1.69 22.38
C MET A 259 -7.70 2.91 23.20
N PHE A 260 -8.46 3.99 23.10
CA PHE A 260 -8.27 5.18 23.94
C PHE A 260 -8.45 4.86 25.43
N LEU A 261 -9.49 4.11 25.79
CA LEU A 261 -9.74 3.67 27.15
C LEU A 261 -8.59 2.77 27.68
N VAL A 262 -8.16 1.79 26.87
CA VAL A 262 -7.06 0.89 27.24
C VAL A 262 -5.77 1.67 27.43
N SER A 263 -5.47 2.63 26.55
CA SER A 263 -4.27 3.48 26.67
C SER A 263 -4.32 4.38 27.92
N ARG A 264 -5.52 4.82 28.32
CA ARG A 264 -5.68 5.72 29.49
C ARG A 264 -5.68 4.98 30.83
N TYR A 265 -6.34 3.82 30.90
CA TYR A 265 -6.51 3.09 32.17
C TYR A 265 -5.44 2.04 32.41
N MET A 266 -4.91 1.43 31.40
CA MET A 266 -3.83 0.45 31.50
C MET A 266 -2.48 1.08 31.18
N LYS A 267 -2.06 2.07 31.98
CA LYS A 267 -0.69 2.56 32.03
C LYS A 267 0.21 1.52 32.71
N ILE A 268 0.38 0.37 32.07
CA ILE A 268 1.36 -0.61 32.47
C ILE A 268 2.54 -0.47 31.51
N GLU A 269 3.61 0.11 32.05
CA GLU A 269 4.97 0.17 31.52
C GLU A 269 5.10 0.67 30.07
N THR A 270 5.25 2.00 29.97
CA THR A 270 5.89 2.61 28.79
C THR A 270 7.35 2.20 28.76
N TRP A 271 7.72 1.48 27.75
CA TRP A 271 9.10 1.16 27.40
C TRP A 271 9.80 2.32 26.70
#